data_14cba5c6dc047dbd0caab53defd59953
#
_entry.id   14cba5c6dc047dbd0caab53defd59953
#
_cell.length_a   1.000
_cell.length_b   1.000
_cell.length_c   1.000
_cell.angle_alpha   90.00
_cell.angle_beta   90.00
_cell.angle_gamma   90.00
#
_symmetry.space_group_name_H-M   'P 1'
#
loop_
_entity.id
_entity.type
_entity.pdbx_description
1 polymer ?
#
loop_
_entity_poly.entity_id
_entity_poly.type
_entity_poly.pdbx_seq_one_letter_code
_entity_poly.pdbx_strand_id
1 'polypeptide(L)'
;MKMRSFFAIFLVLGVALGTNSLVMAAEANLRDYNAVIVQDLEVPSGSPAPESAGMQMAEKAVYQIKRYNEKYSLFDTIVKEGGKASKEVPSGKKVLIIKGEVKEYAPPTVGRRIGRSFIPGGEYTGTATFAARYKFIDKESGRVIYETDLRTSSTGSNDSVDYAMDRNGEALAKTITKLKGK
;
A
#
# COMPACT_ATOMS: atom_id res chain seq x y z
N MET A 1 -1.78 -79.45 1.17
CA MET A 1 -1.78 -78.37 2.19
C MET A 1 -1.35 -77.07 1.53
N LYS A 2 -2.27 -76.14 1.29
CA LYS A 2 -2.01 -74.85 0.60
C LYS A 2 -2.09 -73.71 1.62
N MET A 3 -0.96 -73.11 1.93
CA MET A 3 -0.83 -71.97 2.80
C MET A 3 -1.08 -70.71 1.97
N ARG A 4 -2.12 -69.90 2.28
CA ARG A 4 -2.46 -68.65 1.66
C ARG A 4 -1.83 -67.52 2.49
N SER A 5 -0.84 -66.84 1.91
CA SER A 5 -0.27 -65.61 2.45
C SER A 5 -1.27 -64.45 2.27
N PHE A 6 -1.67 -63.81 3.35
CA PHE A 6 -2.39 -62.56 3.34
C PHE A 6 -1.38 -61.39 3.34
N PHE A 7 -1.35 -60.64 2.26
CA PHE A 7 -0.65 -59.38 2.19
C PHE A 7 -1.57 -58.30 2.76
N ALA A 8 -1.21 -57.76 3.91
CA ALA A 8 -1.86 -56.57 4.49
C ALA A 8 -1.21 -55.32 3.91
N ILE A 9 -1.95 -54.60 3.09
CA ILE A 9 -1.55 -53.28 2.58
C ILE A 9 -1.90 -52.25 3.63
N PHE A 10 -0.91 -51.68 4.30
CA PHE A 10 -1.07 -50.51 5.15
C PHE A 10 -1.13 -49.25 4.30
N LEU A 11 -2.33 -48.68 4.13
CA LEU A 11 -2.55 -47.38 3.51
C LEU A 11 -2.27 -46.31 4.57
N VAL A 12 -1.10 -45.70 4.54
CA VAL A 12 -0.78 -44.53 5.40
C VAL A 12 -1.40 -43.28 4.77
N LEU A 13 -2.54 -42.89 5.33
CA LEU A 13 -3.17 -41.60 5.00
C LEU A 13 -2.41 -40.48 5.71
N GLY A 14 -1.49 -39.84 4.98
CA GLY A 14 -0.81 -38.63 5.45
C GLY A 14 -1.79 -37.46 5.46
N VAL A 15 -2.33 -37.12 6.62
CA VAL A 15 -3.06 -35.86 6.85
C VAL A 15 -2.02 -34.76 6.96
N ALA A 16 -1.81 -34.02 5.88
CA ALA A 16 -1.07 -32.75 5.90
C ALA A 16 -1.92 -31.71 6.65
N LEU A 17 -1.69 -31.58 7.94
CA LEU A 17 -2.17 -30.45 8.72
C LEU A 17 -1.46 -29.19 8.22
N GLY A 18 -2.09 -28.47 7.29
CA GLY A 18 -1.71 -27.12 6.92
C GLY A 18 -1.85 -26.22 8.16
N THR A 19 -0.74 -25.97 8.84
CA THR A 19 -0.68 -24.93 9.85
C THR A 19 -0.82 -23.59 9.15
N ASN A 20 -2.04 -23.11 9.03
CA ASN A 20 -2.30 -21.70 8.79
C ASN A 20 -1.74 -20.95 10.00
N SER A 21 -0.49 -20.53 9.90
CA SER A 21 0.10 -19.59 10.84
C SER A 21 -0.70 -18.30 10.69
N LEU A 22 -1.67 -18.10 11.57
CA LEU A 22 -2.18 -16.77 11.87
C LEU A 22 -0.98 -15.98 12.39
N VAL A 23 -0.28 -15.32 11.48
CA VAL A 23 0.67 -14.26 11.82
C VAL A 23 -0.20 -13.19 12.47
N MET A 24 -0.31 -13.23 13.79
CA MET A 24 -0.74 -12.07 14.56
C MET A 24 0.21 -10.95 14.16
N ALA A 25 -0.30 -9.98 13.42
CA ALA A 25 0.43 -8.78 13.07
C ALA A 25 0.83 -8.14 14.41
N ALA A 26 2.07 -8.37 14.85
CA ALA A 26 2.67 -7.56 15.87
C ALA A 26 2.46 -6.12 15.41
N GLU A 27 1.93 -5.24 16.28
CA GLU A 27 1.68 -3.84 15.92
C GLU A 27 2.96 -3.31 15.28
N ALA A 28 2.90 -3.05 13.98
CA ALA A 28 4.07 -2.60 13.25
C ALA A 28 4.52 -1.27 13.88
N ASN A 29 5.76 -1.22 14.30
CA ASN A 29 6.33 -0.06 14.95
C ASN A 29 7.41 0.54 14.05
N LEU A 30 7.21 1.79 13.64
CA LEU A 30 8.16 2.52 12.80
C LEU A 30 9.08 3.49 13.60
N ARG A 31 9.03 3.49 14.93
CA ARG A 31 9.76 4.46 15.77
C ARG A 31 11.26 4.50 15.50
N ASP A 32 11.85 3.35 15.23
CA ASP A 32 13.30 3.22 15.05
C ASP A 32 13.80 3.61 13.66
N TYR A 33 12.90 3.80 12.69
CA TYR A 33 13.28 4.16 11.32
C TYR A 33 13.54 5.66 11.23
N ASN A 34 14.76 6.03 10.82
CA ASN A 34 15.20 7.42 10.70
C ASN A 34 15.10 7.95 9.26
N ALA A 35 15.04 7.06 8.28
CA ALA A 35 14.94 7.43 6.89
C ALA A 35 13.87 6.61 6.17
N VAL A 36 13.24 7.21 5.15
CA VAL A 36 12.28 6.54 4.29
C VAL A 36 12.60 6.79 2.81
N ILE A 37 12.55 5.71 2.05
CA ILE A 37 12.66 5.70 0.58
C ILE A 37 11.31 5.28 0.03
N VAL A 38 10.71 6.11 -0.82
CA VAL A 38 9.47 5.79 -1.52
C VAL A 38 9.80 5.39 -2.95
N GLN A 39 9.43 4.18 -3.34
CA GLN A 39 9.57 3.65 -4.70
C GLN A 39 8.33 3.98 -5.53
N ASP A 40 8.48 4.01 -6.84
CA ASP A 40 7.34 4.09 -7.75
C ASP A 40 6.43 2.87 -7.54
N LEU A 41 5.12 3.09 -7.57
CA LEU A 41 4.17 2.00 -7.44
C LEU A 41 4.11 1.23 -8.76
N GLU A 42 3.97 -0.08 -8.65
CA GLU A 42 3.71 -0.93 -9.80
C GLU A 42 2.30 -0.67 -10.36
N VAL A 43 2.20 -0.53 -11.66
CA VAL A 43 0.91 -0.47 -12.37
C VAL A 43 0.73 -1.80 -13.07
N PRO A 44 -0.24 -2.64 -12.64
CA PRO A 44 -0.45 -3.96 -13.23
C PRO A 44 -0.83 -3.88 -14.71
N SER A 45 -0.36 -4.84 -15.48
CA SER A 45 -0.76 -5.00 -16.88
C SER A 45 -2.28 -5.13 -16.98
N GLY A 46 -2.89 -4.36 -17.91
CA GLY A 46 -4.35 -4.33 -18.05
C GLY A 46 -5.09 -3.43 -17.08
N SER A 47 -4.39 -2.74 -16.18
CA SER A 47 -4.97 -1.67 -15.36
C SER A 47 -5.44 -0.51 -16.26
N PRO A 48 -6.57 0.15 -15.94
CA PRO A 48 -6.97 1.39 -16.61
C PRO A 48 -6.08 2.58 -16.22
N ALA A 49 -5.17 2.42 -15.28
CA ALA A 49 -4.24 3.45 -14.87
C ALA A 49 -3.17 3.69 -15.96
N PRO A 50 -2.79 4.95 -16.22
CA PRO A 50 -1.64 5.23 -17.08
C PRO A 50 -0.35 4.70 -16.42
N GLU A 51 0.64 4.32 -17.24
CA GLU A 51 1.93 3.82 -16.73
C GLU A 51 2.62 4.80 -15.76
N SER A 52 2.41 6.10 -15.97
CA SER A 52 2.94 7.14 -15.09
C SER A 52 2.26 7.23 -13.72
N ALA A 53 1.12 6.55 -13.50
CA ALA A 53 0.36 6.66 -12.25
C ALA A 53 1.16 6.21 -11.03
N GLY A 54 1.99 5.19 -11.19
CA GLY A 54 2.87 4.71 -10.11
C GLY A 54 3.90 5.74 -9.67
N MET A 55 4.54 6.39 -10.63
CA MET A 55 5.50 7.48 -10.40
C MET A 55 4.82 8.69 -9.75
N GLN A 56 3.68 9.12 -10.31
CA GLN A 56 2.92 10.25 -9.78
C GLN A 56 2.46 10.00 -8.34
N MET A 57 2.00 8.77 -8.03
CA MET A 57 1.60 8.42 -6.68
C MET A 57 2.78 8.47 -5.69
N ALA A 58 3.95 7.99 -6.09
CA ALA A 58 5.15 8.07 -5.27
C ALA A 58 5.55 9.53 -4.98
N GLU A 59 5.44 10.42 -5.96
CA GLU A 59 5.69 11.86 -5.77
C GLU A 59 4.72 12.50 -4.78
N LYS A 60 3.42 12.20 -4.90
CA LYS A 60 2.40 12.66 -3.96
C LYS A 60 2.62 12.09 -2.56
N ALA A 61 3.00 10.81 -2.46
CA ALA A 61 3.34 10.18 -1.18
C ALA A 61 4.51 10.90 -0.51
N VAL A 62 5.60 11.15 -1.23
CA VAL A 62 6.76 11.89 -0.71
C VAL A 62 6.38 13.31 -0.27
N TYR A 63 5.58 14.02 -1.07
CA TYR A 63 5.10 15.35 -0.73
C TYR A 63 4.31 15.36 0.59
N GLN A 64 3.34 14.47 0.72
CA GLN A 64 2.50 14.37 1.92
C GLN A 64 3.29 13.91 3.15
N ILE A 65 4.20 12.96 3.00
CA ILE A 65 5.09 12.52 4.09
C ILE A 65 5.96 13.68 4.57
N LYS A 66 6.54 14.49 3.67
CA LYS A 66 7.32 15.69 4.02
C LYS A 66 6.48 16.69 4.78
N ARG A 67 5.26 16.99 4.31
CA ARG A 67 4.32 17.90 4.97
C ARG A 67 3.98 17.46 6.40
N TYR A 68 3.76 16.15 6.60
CA TYR A 68 3.54 15.58 7.94
C TYR A 68 4.82 15.59 8.78
N ASN A 69 5.98 15.43 8.15
CA ASN A 69 7.27 15.47 8.82
C ASN A 69 7.59 16.83 9.43
N GLU A 70 7.19 17.93 8.79
CA GLU A 70 7.33 19.28 9.34
C GLU A 70 6.61 19.44 10.70
N LYS A 71 5.48 18.76 10.87
CA LYS A 71 4.69 18.82 12.10
C LYS A 71 5.11 17.80 13.16
N TYR A 72 5.49 16.60 12.74
CA TYR A 72 5.63 15.45 13.64
C TYR A 72 7.06 14.92 13.73
N SER A 73 8.01 15.43 12.95
CA SER A 73 9.41 14.97 12.89
C SER A 73 9.50 13.45 12.75
N LEU A 74 8.89 12.92 11.69
CA LEU A 74 8.75 11.46 11.47
C LEU A 74 10.07 10.82 11.06
N PHE A 75 10.84 11.49 10.18
CA PHE A 75 12.08 10.98 9.61
C PHE A 75 13.10 12.12 9.46
N ASP A 76 14.37 11.80 9.57
CA ASP A 76 15.47 12.73 9.26
C ASP A 76 15.66 12.89 7.74
N THR A 77 15.34 11.82 6.99
CA THR A 77 15.56 11.76 5.54
C THR A 77 14.35 11.15 4.85
N ILE A 78 13.79 11.85 3.86
CA ILE A 78 12.66 11.41 3.04
C ILE A 78 13.03 11.59 1.58
N VAL A 79 13.14 10.50 0.83
CA VAL A 79 13.54 10.53 -0.58
C VAL A 79 12.63 9.67 -1.45
N LYS A 80 12.48 10.07 -2.72
CA LYS A 80 11.95 9.22 -3.77
C LYS A 80 13.11 8.44 -4.41
N GLU A 81 12.94 7.16 -4.66
CA GLU A 81 13.92 6.38 -5.40
C GLU A 81 14.11 6.94 -6.82
N GLY A 82 15.34 6.94 -7.31
CA GLY A 82 15.66 7.54 -8.62
C GLY A 82 15.68 9.07 -8.66
N GLY A 83 15.26 9.75 -7.60
CA GLY A 83 15.41 11.20 -7.47
C GLY A 83 16.87 11.65 -7.24
N LYS A 84 17.17 12.91 -7.54
CA LYS A 84 18.53 13.48 -7.32
C LYS A 84 19.01 13.35 -5.88
N ALA A 85 18.08 13.36 -4.89
CA ALA A 85 18.34 13.19 -3.46
C ALA A 85 18.48 11.72 -3.01
N SER A 86 18.21 10.76 -3.89
CA SER A 86 18.27 9.32 -3.57
C SER A 86 19.70 8.81 -3.28
N LYS A 87 20.72 9.61 -3.55
CA LYS A 87 22.14 9.20 -3.40
C LYS A 87 22.66 9.23 -1.97
N GLU A 88 21.94 9.84 -1.02
CA GLU A 88 22.48 10.10 0.31
C GLU A 88 21.50 9.75 1.44
N VAL A 89 21.21 8.46 1.60
CA VAL A 89 20.78 8.04 2.93
C VAL A 89 22.05 7.80 3.74
N PRO A 90 22.31 8.57 4.80
CA PRO A 90 23.52 8.43 5.60
C PRO A 90 23.69 7.00 6.11
N SER A 91 24.91 6.47 6.05
CA SER A 91 25.24 5.17 6.61
C SER A 91 24.93 5.13 8.13
N GLY A 92 24.44 3.99 8.62
CA GLY A 92 24.13 3.80 10.04
C GLY A 92 22.71 4.21 10.46
N LYS A 93 21.86 4.65 9.53
CA LYS A 93 20.43 4.90 9.80
C LYS A 93 19.57 3.70 9.42
N LYS A 94 18.57 3.40 10.27
CA LYS A 94 17.56 2.39 9.95
C LYS A 94 16.61 2.94 8.88
N VAL A 95 16.54 2.27 7.74
CA VAL A 95 15.87 2.76 6.52
C VAL A 95 14.61 1.95 6.24
N LEU A 96 13.50 2.64 6.05
CA LEU A 96 12.25 2.10 5.59
C LEU A 96 12.13 2.26 4.07
N ILE A 97 11.77 1.20 3.37
CA ILE A 97 11.35 1.27 1.97
C ILE A 97 9.82 1.16 1.92
N ILE A 98 9.18 2.08 1.21
CA ILE A 98 7.76 2.01 0.89
C ILE A 98 7.65 1.75 -0.61
N LYS A 99 7.05 0.62 -0.97
CA LYS A 99 6.67 0.28 -2.34
C LYS A 99 5.21 -0.14 -2.37
N GLY A 100 4.63 -0.23 -3.54
CA GLY A 100 3.23 -0.62 -3.65
C GLY A 100 2.79 -0.95 -5.06
N GLU A 101 1.49 -1.14 -5.18
CA GLU A 101 0.82 -1.49 -6.42
C GLU A 101 -0.48 -0.71 -6.53
N VAL A 102 -0.76 -0.17 -7.70
CA VAL A 102 -2.05 0.48 -8.02
C VAL A 102 -3.13 -0.59 -8.15
N LYS A 103 -4.18 -0.48 -7.35
CA LYS A 103 -5.30 -1.44 -7.32
C LYS A 103 -6.54 -0.92 -8.05
N GLU A 104 -6.78 0.38 -7.99
CA GLU A 104 -7.93 1.02 -8.65
C GLU A 104 -7.53 2.40 -9.18
N TYR A 105 -7.94 2.69 -10.39
CA TYR A 105 -7.81 3.98 -11.02
C TYR A 105 -9.09 4.25 -11.81
N ALA A 106 -10.01 4.99 -11.21
CA ALA A 106 -11.32 5.23 -11.79
C ALA A 106 -11.55 6.73 -11.97
N PRO A 107 -11.57 7.21 -13.23
CA PRO A 107 -11.97 8.58 -13.54
C PRO A 107 -13.43 8.87 -13.14
N PRO A 108 -13.78 10.13 -12.94
CA PRO A 108 -15.14 10.50 -12.59
C PRO A 108 -16.11 10.15 -13.73
N THR A 109 -17.27 9.61 -13.39
CA THR A 109 -18.29 9.23 -14.37
C THR A 109 -19.47 10.21 -14.33
N VAL A 110 -19.45 11.19 -15.22
CA VAL A 110 -20.45 12.26 -15.29
C VAL A 110 -21.87 11.72 -15.42
N GLY A 111 -22.09 10.68 -16.23
CA GLY A 111 -23.41 10.08 -16.43
C GLY A 111 -24.04 9.47 -15.17
N ARG A 112 -23.24 8.93 -14.26
CA ARG A 112 -23.72 8.41 -12.96
C ARG A 112 -24.10 9.52 -11.99
N ARG A 113 -23.48 10.70 -12.08
CA ARG A 113 -23.80 11.85 -11.25
C ARG A 113 -25.17 12.42 -11.58
N ILE A 114 -25.45 12.67 -12.87
CA ILE A 114 -26.71 13.23 -13.31
C ILE A 114 -27.88 12.30 -12.96
N GLY A 115 -27.73 10.99 -13.15
CA GLY A 115 -28.79 10.03 -12.85
C GLY A 115 -29.10 9.85 -11.37
N ARG A 116 -28.19 10.24 -10.46
CA ARG A 116 -28.34 10.04 -9.01
C ARG A 116 -28.42 11.33 -8.20
N SER A 117 -28.30 12.51 -8.81
CA SER A 117 -28.47 13.80 -8.16
C SER A 117 -29.88 14.00 -7.57
N PHE A 118 -30.84 13.19 -8.01
CA PHE A 118 -32.22 13.16 -7.46
C PHE A 118 -32.38 12.30 -6.21
N ILE A 119 -31.32 11.60 -5.76
CA ILE A 119 -31.34 10.75 -4.58
C ILE A 119 -30.47 11.42 -3.50
N PRO A 120 -30.96 11.64 -2.27
CA PRO A 120 -30.17 12.20 -1.19
C PRO A 120 -28.83 11.42 -1.00
N GLY A 121 -27.70 12.11 -1.08
CA GLY A 121 -26.36 11.50 -1.05
C GLY A 121 -25.87 10.93 -2.38
N GLY A 122 -26.68 10.99 -3.44
CA GLY A 122 -26.32 10.48 -4.77
C GLY A 122 -25.26 11.30 -5.49
N GLU A 123 -25.06 12.55 -5.08
CA GLU A 123 -24.04 13.45 -5.62
C GLU A 123 -22.60 12.97 -5.45
N TYR A 124 -22.38 12.07 -4.47
CA TYR A 124 -21.05 11.46 -4.23
C TYR A 124 -20.80 10.20 -5.09
N THR A 125 -21.79 9.74 -5.83
CA THR A 125 -21.63 8.57 -6.69
C THR A 125 -21.06 8.95 -8.04
N GLY A 126 -20.03 8.22 -8.49
CA GLY A 126 -19.31 8.51 -9.74
C GLY A 126 -18.17 9.49 -9.59
N THR A 127 -17.75 9.80 -8.37
CA THR A 127 -16.51 10.52 -8.07
C THR A 127 -15.29 9.71 -8.51
N ALA A 128 -14.21 10.41 -8.86
CA ALA A 128 -12.95 9.73 -9.14
C ALA A 128 -12.46 8.95 -7.92
N THR A 129 -11.89 7.78 -8.16
CA THR A 129 -11.38 6.91 -7.10
C THR A 129 -9.97 6.45 -7.43
N PHE A 130 -9.15 6.37 -6.40
CA PHE A 130 -7.83 5.77 -6.45
C PHE A 130 -7.64 4.82 -5.27
N ALA A 131 -7.10 3.63 -5.53
CA ALA A 131 -6.69 2.70 -4.48
C ALA A 131 -5.30 2.14 -4.78
N ALA A 132 -4.51 1.96 -3.73
CA ALA A 132 -3.20 1.35 -3.81
C ALA A 132 -2.93 0.48 -2.57
N ARG A 133 -2.19 -0.59 -2.79
CA ARG A 133 -1.59 -1.41 -1.74
C ARG A 133 -0.19 -0.92 -1.48
N TYR A 134 0.17 -0.74 -0.21
CA TYR A 134 1.50 -0.33 0.21
C TYR A 134 2.15 -1.39 1.08
N LYS A 135 3.43 -1.66 0.82
CA LYS A 135 4.29 -2.53 1.62
C LYS A 135 5.41 -1.69 2.23
N PHE A 136 5.56 -1.84 3.52
CA PHE A 136 6.60 -1.21 4.31
C PHE A 136 7.68 -2.26 4.58
N ILE A 137 8.88 -2.02 4.10
CA ILE A 137 9.96 -3.00 4.07
C ILE A 137 11.14 -2.45 4.85
N ASP A 138 11.65 -3.24 5.77
CA ASP A 138 12.93 -2.98 6.40
C ASP A 138 14.04 -3.19 5.36
N LYS A 139 14.82 -2.14 5.08
CA LYS A 139 15.84 -2.18 4.02
C LYS A 139 16.94 -3.19 4.30
N GLU A 140 17.31 -3.38 5.55
CA GLU A 140 18.43 -4.23 5.96
C GLU A 140 18.07 -5.71 5.85
N SER A 141 16.90 -6.09 6.38
CA SER A 141 16.44 -7.48 6.37
C SER A 141 15.65 -7.87 5.13
N GLY A 142 15.16 -6.90 4.34
CA GLY A 142 14.24 -7.13 3.23
C GLY A 142 12.84 -7.57 3.63
N ARG A 143 12.53 -7.63 4.93
CA ARG A 143 11.24 -8.12 5.44
C ARG A 143 10.15 -7.08 5.31
N VAL A 144 8.97 -7.50 4.86
CA VAL A 144 7.74 -6.69 4.96
C VAL A 144 7.35 -6.62 6.44
N ILE A 145 7.33 -5.41 6.99
CA ILE A 145 6.97 -5.15 8.40
C ILE A 145 5.54 -4.67 8.56
N TYR A 146 4.95 -4.13 7.50
CA TYR A 146 3.56 -3.70 7.47
C TYR A 146 3.04 -3.66 6.04
N GLU A 147 1.76 -3.94 5.86
CA GLU A 147 1.06 -3.84 4.59
C GLU A 147 -0.32 -3.21 4.81
N THR A 148 -0.76 -2.38 3.88
CA THR A 148 -2.07 -1.74 3.96
C THR A 148 -2.63 -1.43 2.59
N ASP A 149 -3.94 -1.56 2.44
CA ASP A 149 -4.69 -1.08 1.29
C ASP A 149 -5.34 0.26 1.64
N LEU A 150 -5.08 1.28 0.83
CA LEU A 150 -5.68 2.60 0.97
C LEU A 150 -6.53 2.91 -0.26
N ARG A 151 -7.80 3.24 -0.01
CA ARG A 151 -8.75 3.65 -1.05
C ARG A 151 -9.28 5.03 -0.72
N THR A 152 -9.23 5.93 -1.67
CA THR A 152 -9.67 7.32 -1.54
C THR A 152 -10.48 7.75 -2.75
N SER A 153 -11.40 8.68 -2.52
CA SER A 153 -12.22 9.25 -3.58
C SER A 153 -12.06 10.76 -3.61
N SER A 154 -12.29 11.34 -4.77
CA SER A 154 -12.40 12.79 -4.93
C SER A 154 -13.64 13.33 -4.21
N THR A 155 -13.70 14.64 -4.06
CA THR A 155 -14.87 15.36 -3.53
C THR A 155 -15.56 16.14 -4.63
N GLY A 156 -16.84 16.49 -4.43
CA GLY A 156 -17.67 17.11 -5.44
C GLY A 156 -17.11 18.39 -6.10
N SER A 157 -16.32 19.17 -5.37
CA SER A 157 -15.70 20.38 -5.90
C SER A 157 -14.38 20.15 -6.64
N ASN A 158 -13.71 19.03 -6.39
CA ASN A 158 -12.45 18.67 -7.04
C ASN A 158 -12.48 17.19 -7.44
N ASP A 159 -13.14 16.94 -8.57
CA ASP A 159 -13.42 15.61 -9.04
C ASP A 159 -12.41 15.16 -10.07
N SER A 160 -11.28 14.74 -9.58
CA SER A 160 -10.20 14.17 -10.40
C SER A 160 -9.52 13.00 -9.70
N VAL A 161 -8.96 12.08 -10.48
CA VAL A 161 -8.12 11.01 -9.95
C VAL A 161 -6.88 11.59 -9.30
N ASP A 162 -6.36 12.71 -9.83
CA ASP A 162 -5.21 13.40 -9.26
C ASP A 162 -5.47 13.83 -7.81
N TYR A 163 -6.66 14.39 -7.53
CA TYR A 163 -7.06 14.73 -6.17
C TYR A 163 -7.27 13.49 -5.28
N ALA A 164 -7.85 12.42 -5.86
CA ALA A 164 -7.98 11.15 -5.13
C ALA A 164 -6.61 10.56 -4.76
N MET A 165 -5.61 10.66 -5.66
CA MET A 165 -4.23 10.25 -5.39
C MET A 165 -3.57 11.12 -4.31
N ASP A 166 -3.81 12.44 -4.32
CA ASP A 166 -3.28 13.33 -3.27
C ASP A 166 -3.82 12.96 -1.89
N ARG A 167 -5.14 12.69 -1.80
CA ARG A 167 -5.75 12.17 -0.58
C ARG A 167 -5.22 10.80 -0.16
N ASN A 168 -4.82 9.97 -1.12
CA ASN A 168 -4.21 8.67 -0.85
C ASN A 168 -2.82 8.84 -0.22
N GLY A 169 -2.02 9.76 -0.74
CA GLY A 169 -0.75 10.16 -0.14
C GLY A 169 -0.90 10.71 1.27
N GLU A 170 -1.94 11.52 1.52
CA GLU A 170 -2.27 12.01 2.86
C GLU A 170 -2.66 10.87 3.81
N ALA A 171 -3.47 9.92 3.35
CA ALA A 171 -3.84 8.74 4.14
C ALA A 171 -2.62 7.88 4.49
N LEU A 172 -1.68 7.72 3.55
CA LEU A 172 -0.41 7.04 3.78
C LEU A 172 0.42 7.77 4.85
N ALA A 173 0.56 9.10 4.76
CA ALA A 173 1.28 9.90 5.74
C ALA A 173 0.66 9.81 7.15
N LYS A 174 -0.68 9.81 7.25
CA LYS A 174 -1.41 9.56 8.52
C LYS A 174 -1.13 8.17 9.08
N THR A 175 -1.11 7.14 8.24
CA THR A 175 -0.76 5.77 8.64
C THR A 175 0.65 5.71 9.21
N ILE A 176 1.63 6.31 8.53
CA ILE A 176 3.01 6.40 9.01
C ILE A 176 3.07 7.13 10.37
N THR A 177 2.37 8.25 10.51
CA THR A 177 2.32 9.04 11.75
C THR A 177 1.84 8.18 12.91
N LYS A 178 0.74 7.43 12.72
CA LYS A 178 0.21 6.50 13.71
C LYS A 178 1.23 5.40 14.07
N LEU A 179 1.86 4.79 13.07
CA LEU A 179 2.86 3.72 13.28
C LEU A 179 4.15 4.25 13.95
N LYS A 180 4.43 5.53 13.84
CA LYS A 180 5.49 6.24 14.58
C LYS A 180 5.11 6.57 16.03
N GLY A 181 3.84 6.39 16.40
CA GLY A 181 3.32 6.72 17.72
C GLY A 181 3.18 8.23 17.99
N LYS A 182 2.81 8.97 16.94
CA LYS A 182 2.62 10.44 16.98
C LYS A 182 1.15 10.80 16.83
#